data_f55ce52e412c6730d9f7e00ddc60af2f
#
_entry.id   f55ce52e412c6730d9f7e00ddc60af2f
#
_cell.length_a   1.000
_cell.length_b   1.000
_cell.length_c   1.000
_cell.angle_alpha   90.00
_cell.angle_beta   90.00
_cell.angle_gamma   90.00
#
_symmetry.space_group_name_H-M   'P 1'
#
loop_
_entity.id
_entity.type
_entity.pdbx_description
1 polymer ?
#
loop_
_entity_poly.entity_id
_entity_poly.type
_entity_poly.pdbx_seq_one_letter_code
_entity_poly.pdbx_strand_id
1 'polypeptide(L)'
;MASKLNFTFRLGVPKVRLMYIAITNDIQVTALPDFLMERSDPAQDRYFWSYTIEIANLGRVRVQLLSRHWVIIDANGRREEVSGPGVVGEQPVLEPGETFRYVSGCPLATPSGMMQGSYRMATDAGETFDIEVPAFSLDSPLSRPTLN
;
A
#
# COMPACT_ATOMS: atom_id res chain seq x y z
N MET A 1 1.89 -6.92 12.98
CA MET A 1 0.72 -7.74 12.59
C MET A 1 -0.22 -6.92 11.72
N ALA A 2 -0.66 -7.46 10.61
CA ALA A 2 -1.58 -6.77 9.70
C ALA A 2 -3.02 -7.15 10.00
N SER A 3 -3.93 -6.18 9.92
CA SER A 3 -5.35 -6.42 10.04
C SER A 3 -6.08 -5.84 8.83
N LYS A 4 -7.32 -6.27 8.63
CA LYS A 4 -8.11 -5.95 7.47
C LYS A 4 -9.48 -5.45 7.92
N LEU A 5 -9.85 -4.26 7.47
CA LEU A 5 -11.14 -3.65 7.77
C LEU A 5 -11.91 -3.41 6.47
N ASN A 6 -13.22 -3.53 6.54
CA ASN A 6 -14.11 -3.30 5.40
C ASN A 6 -14.91 -2.02 5.61
N PHE A 7 -15.00 -1.21 4.55
CA PHE A 7 -15.88 -0.04 4.51
C PHE A 7 -16.90 -0.20 3.40
N THR A 8 -18.12 0.24 3.66
CA THR A 8 -19.17 0.28 2.66
C THR A 8 -19.59 1.73 2.47
N PHE A 9 -19.48 2.21 1.23
CA PHE A 9 -19.96 3.53 0.85
C PHE A 9 -21.34 3.43 0.20
N ARG A 10 -22.24 4.34 0.59
CA ARG A 10 -23.56 4.42 0.02
C ARG A 10 -23.70 5.68 -0.81
N LEU A 11 -23.53 5.56 -2.12
CA LEU A 11 -23.83 6.60 -3.10
C LEU A 11 -24.64 5.96 -4.21
N GLY A 12 -25.86 5.47 -3.84
CA GLY A 12 -26.72 4.76 -4.77
C GLY A 12 -26.32 3.30 -4.97
N VAL A 13 -25.07 3.01 -5.21
CA VAL A 13 -24.53 1.65 -5.37
C VAL A 13 -23.54 1.37 -4.24
N PRO A 14 -23.75 0.30 -3.45
CA PRO A 14 -22.80 -0.06 -2.41
C PRO A 14 -21.42 -0.38 -3.00
N LYS A 15 -20.38 0.23 -2.46
CA LYS A 15 -18.99 -0.07 -2.78
C LYS A 15 -18.29 -0.50 -1.50
N VAL A 16 -17.72 -1.71 -1.52
CA VAL A 16 -16.91 -2.23 -0.42
C VAL A 16 -15.45 -1.91 -0.70
N ARG A 17 -14.80 -1.23 0.24
CA ARG A 17 -13.36 -0.99 0.21
C ARG A 17 -12.69 -1.75 1.32
N LEU A 18 -11.50 -2.27 1.05
CA LEU A 18 -10.67 -2.96 2.03
C LEU A 18 -9.58 -2.03 2.51
N MET A 19 -9.37 -2.02 3.82
CA MET A 19 -8.31 -1.29 4.48
C MET A 19 -7.41 -2.31 5.17
N TYR A 20 -6.10 -2.18 4.94
CA TYR A 20 -5.09 -3.07 5.52
C TYR A 20 -4.22 -2.25 6.44
N ILE A 21 -3.92 -2.78 7.62
CA ILE A 21 -3.18 -2.05 8.66
C ILE A 21 -2.07 -2.94 9.22
N ALA A 22 -0.89 -2.35 9.39
CA ALA A 22 0.22 -2.95 10.13
C ALA A 22 0.83 -1.91 11.04
N ILE A 23 1.27 -2.32 12.22
CA ILE A 23 1.95 -1.45 13.18
C ILE A 23 3.31 -2.07 13.51
N THR A 24 4.37 -1.28 13.32
CA THR A 24 5.75 -1.66 13.65
C THR A 24 6.39 -0.51 14.42
N ASN A 25 6.94 -0.79 15.60
CA ASN A 25 7.61 0.24 16.44
C ASN A 25 6.76 1.50 16.59
N ASP A 26 5.46 1.33 16.87
CA ASP A 26 4.49 2.41 17.04
C ASP A 26 4.26 3.28 15.79
N ILE A 27 4.69 2.83 14.63
CA ILE A 27 4.37 3.46 13.35
C ILE A 27 3.30 2.60 12.66
N GLN A 28 2.15 3.21 12.39
CA GLN A 28 1.03 2.53 11.74
C GLN A 28 1.03 2.84 10.26
N VAL A 29 1.01 1.80 9.45
CA VAL A 29 0.86 1.93 8.00
C VAL A 29 -0.51 1.38 7.60
N THR A 30 -1.29 2.21 6.91
CA THR A 30 -2.60 1.84 6.38
C THR A 30 -2.54 1.86 4.85
N ALA A 31 -3.02 0.79 4.22
CA ALA A 31 -3.06 0.68 2.76
C ALA A 31 -4.50 0.52 2.27
N LEU A 32 -4.88 1.32 1.28
CA LEU A 32 -6.22 1.36 0.69
C LEU A 32 -6.07 1.23 -0.84
N PRO A 33 -6.16 0.01 -1.41
CA PRO A 33 -6.11 -0.16 -2.86
C PRO A 33 -7.45 0.15 -3.51
N ASP A 34 -7.41 0.61 -4.76
CA ASP A 34 -8.61 0.92 -5.55
C ASP A 34 -8.34 0.60 -7.03
N PHE A 35 -9.15 -0.29 -7.62
CA PHE A 35 -9.03 -0.61 -9.03
C PHE A 35 -9.60 0.52 -9.88
N LEU A 36 -8.86 0.93 -10.92
CA LEU A 36 -9.26 2.02 -11.81
C LEU A 36 -9.59 1.47 -13.20
N MET A 37 -10.86 1.20 -13.45
CA MET A 37 -11.33 0.69 -14.76
C MET A 37 -11.02 1.69 -15.87
N GLU A 38 -11.19 2.98 -15.60
CA GLU A 38 -10.96 4.04 -16.59
C GLU A 38 -9.49 4.17 -17.02
N ARG A 39 -8.58 3.58 -16.28
CA ARG A 39 -7.14 3.55 -16.58
C ARG A 39 -6.65 2.16 -16.97
N SER A 40 -7.58 1.23 -17.12
CA SER A 40 -7.30 -0.16 -17.47
C SER A 40 -7.72 -0.42 -18.91
N ASP A 41 -7.08 -1.42 -19.52
CA ASP A 41 -7.43 -1.90 -20.86
C ASP A 41 -7.32 -3.43 -20.86
N PRO A 42 -8.36 -4.14 -20.41
CA PRO A 42 -8.34 -5.61 -20.31
C PRO A 42 -8.07 -6.30 -21.63
N ALA A 43 -8.49 -5.71 -22.76
CA ALA A 43 -8.23 -6.27 -24.07
C ALA A 43 -6.73 -6.30 -24.42
N GLN A 44 -5.93 -5.47 -23.76
CA GLN A 44 -4.48 -5.41 -23.93
C GLN A 44 -3.74 -5.97 -22.70
N ASP A 45 -4.45 -6.69 -21.81
CA ASP A 45 -3.90 -7.20 -20.54
C ASP A 45 -3.26 -6.09 -19.71
N ARG A 46 -3.96 -4.98 -19.59
CA ARG A 46 -3.52 -3.84 -18.79
C ARG A 46 -4.55 -3.54 -17.72
N TYR A 47 -4.11 -3.68 -16.47
CA TYR A 47 -4.92 -3.46 -15.29
C TYR A 47 -4.19 -2.47 -14.39
N PHE A 48 -4.91 -1.49 -13.85
CA PHE A 48 -4.30 -0.41 -13.08
C PHE A 48 -5.06 -0.17 -11.78
N TRP A 49 -4.30 -0.06 -10.69
CA TRP A 49 -4.80 0.31 -9.37
C TRP A 49 -4.12 1.57 -8.89
N SER A 50 -4.85 2.39 -8.17
CA SER A 50 -4.24 3.34 -7.25
C SER A 50 -4.20 2.70 -5.87
N TYR A 51 -3.28 3.13 -5.05
CA TYR A 51 -3.28 2.77 -3.63
C TYR A 51 -2.93 3.99 -2.81
N THR A 52 -3.66 4.16 -1.71
CA THR A 52 -3.43 5.22 -0.74
C THR A 52 -2.71 4.63 0.45
N ILE A 53 -1.61 5.26 0.85
CA ILE A 53 -0.86 4.88 2.04
C ILE A 53 -0.95 6.01 3.05
N GLU A 54 -1.25 5.66 4.29
CA GLU A 54 -1.18 6.58 5.42
C GLU A 54 -0.16 6.03 6.42
N ILE A 55 0.79 6.87 6.82
CA ILE A 55 1.84 6.50 7.77
C ILE A 55 1.66 7.41 8.97
N ALA A 56 1.30 6.82 10.12
CA ALA A 56 1.01 7.56 11.35
C ALA A 56 2.06 7.25 12.41
N ASN A 57 2.68 8.28 12.96
CA ASN A 57 3.60 8.12 14.10
C ASN A 57 2.78 8.13 15.38
N LEU A 58 2.53 6.95 15.94
CA LEU A 58 1.82 6.77 17.20
C LEU A 58 2.77 6.68 18.40
N GLY A 59 4.06 6.84 18.15
CA GLY A 59 5.09 6.76 19.17
C GLY A 59 5.38 8.11 19.79
N ARG A 60 6.53 8.18 20.46
CA ARG A 60 6.94 9.36 21.25
C ARG A 60 8.17 10.05 20.68
N VAL A 61 8.77 9.51 19.64
CA VAL A 61 9.96 10.09 19.02
C VAL A 61 9.67 10.48 17.59
N ARG A 62 10.32 11.53 17.12
CA ARG A 62 10.28 11.96 15.74
C ARG A 62 10.97 10.90 14.88
N VAL A 63 10.40 10.61 13.71
CA VAL A 63 10.97 9.68 12.74
C VAL A 63 10.95 10.31 11.35
N GLN A 64 11.86 9.85 10.49
CA GLN A 64 11.89 10.25 9.08
C GLN A 64 11.88 9.00 8.21
N LEU A 65 11.06 9.01 7.18
CA LEU A 65 11.08 7.97 6.17
C LEU A 65 12.23 8.22 5.21
N LEU A 66 13.13 7.24 5.06
CA LEU A 66 14.29 7.35 4.19
C LEU A 66 14.10 6.68 2.84
N SER A 67 13.56 5.46 2.83
CA SER A 67 13.47 4.68 1.60
C SER A 67 12.29 3.71 1.64
N ARG A 68 11.95 3.20 0.46
CA ARG A 68 10.88 2.23 0.29
C ARG A 68 11.39 0.98 -0.40
N HIS A 69 10.76 -0.13 -0.10
CA HIS A 69 10.94 -1.40 -0.78
C HIS A 69 9.57 -2.04 -1.02
N TRP A 70 9.29 -2.40 -2.27
CA TRP A 70 8.05 -3.05 -2.67
C TRP A 70 8.33 -4.39 -3.32
N VAL A 71 7.46 -5.36 -3.03
CA VAL A 71 7.38 -6.63 -3.73
C VAL A 71 5.97 -6.73 -4.31
N ILE A 72 5.88 -6.89 -5.62
CA ILE A 72 4.63 -6.93 -6.37
C ILE A 72 4.54 -8.29 -7.04
N ILE A 73 3.45 -9.01 -6.80
CA ILE A 73 3.24 -10.35 -7.35
C ILE A 73 1.93 -10.35 -8.13
N ASP A 74 1.98 -10.75 -9.42
CA ASP A 74 0.79 -10.84 -10.24
C ASP A 74 0.09 -12.20 -10.07
N ALA A 75 -1.05 -12.39 -10.75
CA ALA A 75 -1.85 -13.61 -10.64
C ALA A 75 -1.13 -14.84 -11.19
N ASN A 76 -0.11 -14.67 -12.01
CA ASN A 76 0.70 -15.76 -12.54
C ASN A 76 1.92 -16.09 -11.67
N GLY A 77 2.06 -15.38 -10.55
CA GLY A 77 3.21 -15.56 -9.64
C GLY A 77 4.45 -14.80 -10.09
N ARG A 78 4.34 -13.95 -11.10
CA ARG A 78 5.46 -13.12 -11.53
C ARG A 78 5.75 -12.08 -10.46
N ARG A 79 7.01 -12.00 -10.05
CA ARG A 79 7.46 -11.15 -8.95
C ARG A 79 8.30 -10.00 -9.47
N GLU A 80 8.02 -8.80 -8.98
CA GLU A 80 8.79 -7.60 -9.25
C GLU A 80 9.15 -6.93 -7.94
N GLU A 81 10.39 -6.47 -7.82
CA GLU A 81 10.84 -5.70 -6.67
C GLU A 81 11.21 -4.29 -7.10
N VAL A 82 10.78 -3.32 -6.30
CA VAL A 82 11.04 -1.89 -6.53
C VAL A 82 11.59 -1.29 -5.24
N SER A 83 12.74 -0.65 -5.33
CA SER A 83 13.35 0.04 -4.19
C SER A 83 13.79 1.43 -4.62
N GLY A 84 13.76 2.37 -3.70
CA GLY A 84 14.21 3.72 -3.96
C GLY A 84 14.10 4.62 -2.74
N PRO A 85 14.67 5.84 -2.83
CA PRO A 85 14.60 6.80 -1.74
C PRO A 85 13.19 7.40 -1.65
N GLY A 86 12.72 7.59 -0.43
CA GLY A 86 11.48 8.29 -0.14
C GLY A 86 10.23 7.66 -0.72
N VAL A 87 9.16 8.42 -0.73
CA VAL A 87 7.85 8.10 -1.33
C VAL A 87 7.35 9.34 -2.05
N VAL A 88 6.91 9.17 -3.31
CA VAL A 88 6.43 10.25 -4.19
C VAL A 88 7.34 11.50 -4.17
N GLY A 89 8.67 11.26 -4.16
CA GLY A 89 9.66 12.33 -4.18
C GLY A 89 9.93 12.99 -2.83
N GLU A 90 9.42 12.45 -1.72
CA GLU A 90 9.58 13.04 -0.39
C GLU A 90 10.15 12.05 0.60
N GLN A 91 10.85 12.57 1.59
CA GLN A 91 11.32 11.84 2.76
C GLN A 91 10.68 12.47 4.00
N PRO A 92 9.39 12.21 4.25
CA PRO A 92 8.65 12.94 5.26
C PRO A 92 9.19 12.69 6.67
N VAL A 93 9.21 13.78 7.45
CA VAL A 93 9.51 13.76 8.88
C VAL A 93 8.18 13.76 9.61
N LEU A 94 8.00 12.84 10.54
CA LEU A 94 6.79 12.70 11.31
C LEU A 94 7.08 12.93 12.79
N GLU A 95 6.51 14.01 13.33
CA GLU A 95 6.49 14.22 14.78
C GLU A 95 5.50 13.24 15.42
N PRO A 96 5.59 12.96 16.72
CA PRO A 96 4.58 12.16 17.40
C PRO A 96 3.17 12.70 17.13
N GLY A 97 2.26 11.83 16.70
CA GLY A 97 0.88 12.17 16.35
C GLY A 97 0.66 12.64 14.93
N GLU A 98 1.70 12.81 14.14
CA GLU A 98 1.56 13.23 12.74
C GLU A 98 1.34 12.04 11.81
N THR A 99 0.62 12.30 10.72
CA THR A 99 0.33 11.33 9.66
C THR A 99 0.75 11.92 8.32
N PHE A 100 1.44 11.10 7.52
CA PHE A 100 1.73 11.41 6.12
C PHE A 100 0.88 10.52 5.24
N ARG A 101 0.25 11.11 4.23
CA ARG A 101 -0.62 10.39 3.29
C ARG A 101 -0.16 10.65 1.87
N TYR A 102 -0.10 9.58 1.06
CA TYR A 102 0.17 9.71 -0.36
C TYR A 102 -0.62 8.69 -1.18
N VAL A 103 -0.77 8.98 -2.46
CA VAL A 103 -1.41 8.09 -3.42
C VAL A 103 -0.42 7.78 -4.52
N SER A 104 -0.34 6.52 -4.90
CA SER A 104 0.50 6.08 -6.01
C SER A 104 -0.25 5.05 -6.85
N GLY A 105 0.36 4.53 -7.88
CA GLY A 105 -0.28 3.59 -8.78
C GLY A 105 0.53 2.34 -9.03
N CYS A 106 -0.16 1.27 -9.40
CA CYS A 106 0.45 0.00 -9.75
C CYS A 106 -0.23 -0.60 -10.97
N PRO A 107 0.49 -0.76 -12.09
CA PRO A 107 -0.01 -1.50 -13.25
C PRO A 107 0.34 -2.98 -13.11
N LEU A 108 -0.57 -3.85 -13.57
CA LEU A 108 -0.30 -5.28 -13.72
C LEU A 108 -0.77 -5.75 -15.09
N ALA A 109 -0.18 -6.86 -15.56
CA ALA A 109 -0.63 -7.54 -16.77
C ALA A 109 -1.76 -8.56 -16.50
N THR A 110 -2.16 -8.73 -15.25
CA THR A 110 -3.19 -9.68 -14.81
C THR A 110 -4.28 -8.96 -14.02
N PRO A 111 -5.51 -9.50 -13.99
CA PRO A 111 -6.64 -8.82 -13.35
C PRO A 111 -6.59 -8.83 -11.80
N SER A 112 -5.58 -9.45 -11.21
CA SER A 112 -5.38 -9.43 -9.78
C SER A 112 -3.90 -9.59 -9.44
N GLY A 113 -3.55 -9.30 -8.20
CA GLY A 113 -2.20 -9.46 -7.69
C GLY A 113 -2.12 -9.10 -6.23
N MET A 114 -0.90 -8.86 -5.76
CA MET A 114 -0.63 -8.54 -4.37
C MET A 114 0.56 -7.60 -4.28
N MET A 115 0.54 -6.70 -3.32
CA MET A 115 1.69 -5.87 -2.96
C MET A 115 2.03 -6.06 -1.49
N GLN A 116 3.31 -6.01 -1.18
CA GLN A 116 3.83 -5.97 0.18
C GLN A 116 5.14 -5.21 0.17
N GLY A 117 5.57 -4.74 1.31
CA GLY A 117 6.83 -4.00 1.35
C GLY A 117 7.20 -3.50 2.72
N SER A 118 8.12 -2.56 2.74
CA SER A 118 8.62 -1.94 3.94
C SER A 118 9.12 -0.53 3.66
N TYR A 119 9.19 0.26 4.72
CA TYR A 119 9.87 1.55 4.69
C TYR A 119 11.00 1.52 5.68
N ARG A 120 12.14 2.10 5.30
CA ARG A 120 13.24 2.35 6.23
C ARG A 120 13.04 3.70 6.87
N MET A 121 13.06 3.72 8.20
CA MET A 121 12.87 4.90 9.03
C MET A 121 14.14 5.22 9.80
N ALA A 122 14.30 6.47 10.17
CA ALA A 122 15.39 6.92 11.05
C ALA A 122 14.86 7.80 12.16
N THR A 123 15.45 7.67 13.35
CA THR A 123 15.24 8.61 14.47
C THR A 123 16.25 9.75 14.41
N ASP A 124 16.04 10.80 15.21
CA ASP A 124 16.99 11.92 15.33
C ASP A 124 18.35 11.46 15.86
N ALA A 125 18.39 10.36 16.61
CA ALA A 125 19.64 9.79 17.12
C ALA A 125 20.41 8.99 16.05
N GLY A 126 19.86 8.89 14.84
CA GLY A 126 20.51 8.18 13.74
C GLY A 126 20.24 6.68 13.74
N GLU A 127 19.39 6.17 14.62
CA GLU A 127 18.97 4.78 14.60
C GLU A 127 18.05 4.55 13.41
N THR A 128 18.29 3.45 12.69
CA THR A 128 17.44 3.06 11.55
C THR A 128 16.72 1.76 11.84
N PHE A 129 15.51 1.64 11.32
CA PHE A 129 14.69 0.44 11.45
C PHE A 129 13.72 0.36 10.29
N ASP A 130 13.27 -0.85 10.00
CA ASP A 130 12.27 -1.06 8.96
C ASP A 130 10.88 -1.21 9.58
N ILE A 131 9.88 -0.61 8.93
CA ILE A 131 8.49 -0.81 9.28
C ILE A 131 7.79 -1.56 8.15
N GLU A 132 6.84 -2.41 8.53
CA GLU A 132 6.11 -3.22 7.59
C GLU A 132 5.00 -2.42 6.92
N VAL A 133 4.90 -2.52 5.60
CA VAL A 133 3.67 -2.19 4.88
C VAL A 133 2.83 -3.47 4.87
N PRO A 134 1.57 -3.44 5.30
CA PRO A 134 0.76 -4.64 5.28
C PRO A 134 0.61 -5.17 3.86
N ALA A 135 0.69 -6.49 3.69
CA ALA A 135 0.40 -7.09 2.41
C ALA A 135 -1.06 -6.81 2.06
N PHE A 136 -1.31 -6.37 0.83
CA PHE A 136 -2.67 -6.08 0.38
C PHE A 136 -2.92 -6.61 -1.02
N SER A 137 -4.16 -7.03 -1.24
CA SER A 137 -4.59 -7.57 -2.51
C SER A 137 -4.89 -6.46 -3.51
N LEU A 138 -4.49 -6.69 -4.74
CA LEU A 138 -4.92 -5.90 -5.89
C LEU A 138 -6.00 -6.73 -6.59
N ASP A 139 -7.26 -6.41 -6.28
CA ASP A 139 -8.40 -7.13 -6.83
C ASP A 139 -9.14 -6.26 -7.84
N SER A 140 -9.72 -6.91 -8.84
CA SER A 140 -10.59 -6.24 -9.79
C SER A 140 -11.88 -7.05 -9.97
N PRO A 141 -12.97 -6.43 -10.44
CA PRO A 141 -14.19 -7.18 -10.76
C PRO A 141 -14.01 -8.14 -11.92
N LEU A 142 -12.85 -8.08 -12.60
CA LEU A 142 -12.49 -8.94 -13.72
C LEU A 142 -11.74 -10.19 -13.28
N SER A 143 -11.38 -10.29 -12.01
CA SER A 143 -10.73 -11.47 -11.45
C SER A 143 -11.73 -12.61 -11.39
N ARG A 144 -11.31 -13.80 -11.81
CA ARG A 144 -12.17 -14.99 -11.69
C ARG A 144 -11.99 -15.59 -10.29
N PRO A 145 -13.09 -15.92 -9.60
CA PRO A 145 -12.97 -16.61 -8.33
C PRO A 145 -12.30 -17.97 -8.57
N THR A 146 -11.41 -18.34 -7.63
CA THR A 146 -10.81 -19.66 -7.63
C THR A 146 -11.83 -20.64 -7.08
N LEU A 147 -12.21 -21.62 -7.89
CA LEU A 147 -13.11 -22.69 -7.46
C LEU A 147 -12.27 -23.85 -6.93
N ASN A 148 -12.38 -24.06 -5.64
CA ASN A 148 -11.73 -25.18 -4.97
C ASN A 148 -12.76 -26.11 -4.36
#